data_b17ae35fbaa942a83b2fa7e9696798c3
#
_entry.id   b17ae35fbaa942a83b2fa7e9696798c3
#
_cell.length_a   1.000
_cell.length_b   1.000
_cell.length_c   1.000
_cell.angle_alpha   90.00
_cell.angle_beta   90.00
_cell.angle_gamma   90.00
#
_symmetry.space_group_name_H-M   'P 1'
#
loop_
_entity.id
_entity.type
_entity.pdbx_description
1 polymer ?
#
loop_
_entity_poly.entity_id
_entity_poly.type
_entity_poly.pdbx_seq_one_letter_code
_entity_poly.pdbx_strand_id
1 'polypeptide(L)'
;VSSVLVEPLVEIAASLILGSVMGVLLTLLEKLFFSNTNRLSLTISFVLLTIALAEMEFPLGNLTLRFSSLLVCMMLGTIFCNLCPRSGDIMDRADKWTAPVYALFFVLSGAELDLSLFSNMAVAGIGVAYVLFRAAGKYLGARGSAKLMHCDHKVQKYLGITLLPQ
;
A
#
# COMPACT_ATOMS: atom_id res chain seq x y z
N VAL A 1 -9.31 -25.21 11.59
CA VAL A 1 -10.19 -24.26 10.88
C VAL A 1 -10.23 -22.92 11.61
N SER A 2 -10.22 -22.90 12.95
CA SER A 2 -10.22 -21.63 13.73
C SER A 2 -8.92 -20.83 13.59
N SER A 3 -7.76 -21.47 13.49
CA SER A 3 -6.47 -20.79 13.33
C SER A 3 -6.36 -20.02 12.00
N VAL A 4 -6.90 -20.56 10.92
CA VAL A 4 -6.84 -19.95 9.57
C VAL A 4 -7.59 -18.61 9.48
N LEU A 5 -8.62 -18.41 10.30
CA LEU A 5 -9.35 -17.14 10.34
C LEU A 5 -8.82 -16.19 11.42
N VAL A 6 -8.27 -16.72 12.50
CA VAL A 6 -7.77 -15.91 13.61
C VAL A 6 -6.42 -15.26 13.28
N GLU A 7 -5.53 -15.98 12.59
CA GLU A 7 -4.21 -15.44 12.19
C GLU A 7 -4.32 -14.14 11.39
N PRO A 8 -5.10 -14.06 10.29
CA PRO A 8 -5.22 -12.80 9.54
C PRO A 8 -5.84 -11.66 10.34
N LEU A 9 -6.80 -11.96 11.22
CA LEU A 9 -7.42 -10.91 12.06
C LEU A 9 -6.44 -10.35 13.08
N VAL A 10 -5.63 -11.22 13.70
CA VAL A 10 -4.58 -10.80 14.64
C VAL A 10 -3.49 -10.02 13.91
N GLU A 11 -3.09 -10.45 12.72
CA GLU A 11 -2.13 -9.75 11.87
C GLU A 11 -2.60 -8.34 11.51
N ILE A 12 -3.86 -8.20 11.09
CA ILE A 12 -4.46 -6.89 10.78
C ILE A 12 -4.49 -6.00 12.02
N ALA A 13 -5.00 -6.51 13.16
CA ALA A 13 -5.10 -5.74 14.39
C ALA A 13 -3.72 -5.29 14.89
N ALA A 14 -2.75 -6.20 14.91
CA ALA A 14 -1.38 -5.92 15.32
C ALA A 14 -0.69 -4.90 14.40
N SER A 15 -0.89 -5.00 13.08
CA SER A 15 -0.38 -4.06 12.09
C SER A 15 -0.95 -2.66 12.28
N LEU A 16 -2.26 -2.55 12.54
CA LEU A 16 -2.91 -1.26 12.83
C LEU A 16 -2.38 -0.63 14.12
N ILE A 17 -2.18 -1.42 15.17
CA ILE A 17 -1.64 -0.94 16.44
C ILE A 17 -0.20 -0.45 16.25
N LEU A 18 0.66 -1.25 15.62
CA LEU A 18 2.04 -0.88 15.35
C LEU A 18 2.13 0.40 14.52
N GLY A 19 1.37 0.50 13.43
CA GLY A 19 1.31 1.69 12.58
C GLY A 19 0.81 2.92 13.31
N SER A 20 -0.17 2.77 14.21
CA SER A 20 -0.68 3.86 15.04
C SER A 20 0.38 4.38 16.01
N VAL A 21 1.05 3.49 16.72
CA VAL A 21 2.13 3.84 17.67
C VAL A 21 3.25 4.56 16.94
N MET A 22 3.70 4.02 15.82
CA MET A 22 4.76 4.62 15.00
C MET A 22 4.32 5.97 14.42
N GLY A 23 3.08 6.14 14.00
CA GLY A 23 2.54 7.43 13.52
C GLY A 23 2.52 8.50 14.59
N VAL A 24 2.13 8.16 15.81
CA VAL A 24 2.19 9.08 16.99
C VAL A 24 3.64 9.45 17.31
N LEU A 25 4.54 8.46 17.35
CA LEU A 25 5.95 8.70 17.62
C LEU A 25 6.59 9.62 16.57
N LEU A 26 6.31 9.39 15.29
CA LEU A 26 6.79 10.27 14.22
C LEU A 26 6.28 11.70 14.42
N THR A 27 5.01 11.88 14.75
CA THR A 27 4.42 13.21 14.98
C THR A 27 5.05 13.92 16.17
N LEU A 28 5.38 13.19 17.24
CA LEU A 28 6.05 13.75 18.41
C LEU A 28 7.50 14.15 18.10
N LEU A 29 8.22 13.28 17.39
CA LEU A 29 9.62 13.55 17.00
C LEU A 29 9.71 14.74 16.04
N GLU A 30 8.74 14.90 15.15
CA GLU A 30 8.74 15.99 14.20
C GLU A 30 8.63 17.38 14.86
N LYS A 31 7.98 17.47 16.00
CA LYS A 31 7.90 18.71 16.81
C LYS A 31 9.27 19.18 17.30
N LEU A 32 10.24 18.27 17.40
CA LEU A 32 11.60 18.60 17.87
C LEU A 32 12.48 19.21 16.78
N PHE A 33 12.12 19.03 15.51
CA PHE A 33 12.91 19.51 14.39
C PHE A 33 12.29 20.75 13.74
N PHE A 34 13.12 21.80 13.56
CA PHE A 34 12.68 23.08 12.98
C PHE A 34 13.00 23.22 11.49
N SER A 35 14.03 22.49 11.00
CA SER A 35 14.44 22.54 9.60
C SER A 35 13.62 21.61 8.72
N ASN A 36 13.11 22.12 7.59
CA ASN A 36 12.30 21.35 6.66
C ASN A 36 13.05 20.16 6.01
N THR A 37 14.36 20.30 5.76
CA THR A 37 15.19 19.22 5.21
C THR A 37 15.35 18.09 6.23
N ASN A 38 15.59 18.44 7.49
CA ASN A 38 15.74 17.46 8.57
C ASN A 38 14.43 16.69 8.82
N ARG A 39 13.29 17.35 8.70
CA ARG A 39 11.96 16.74 8.81
C ARG A 39 11.70 15.71 7.72
N LEU A 40 12.01 16.04 6.46
CA LEU A 40 11.88 15.10 5.37
C LEU A 40 12.77 13.86 5.56
N SER A 41 14.03 14.09 5.91
CA SER A 41 14.97 12.99 6.19
C SER A 41 14.53 12.14 7.37
N LEU A 42 14.02 12.76 8.44
CA LEU A 42 13.44 12.06 9.59
C LEU A 42 12.25 11.19 9.15
N THR A 43 11.32 11.76 8.40
CA THR A 43 10.13 11.04 7.94
C THR A 43 10.51 9.82 7.11
N ILE A 44 11.41 9.98 6.13
CA ILE A 44 11.88 8.88 5.29
C ILE A 44 12.58 7.81 6.12
N SER A 45 13.51 8.21 6.99
CA SER A 45 14.24 7.27 7.86
C SER A 45 13.30 6.53 8.81
N PHE A 46 12.27 7.22 9.31
CA PHE A 46 11.30 6.63 10.22
C PHE A 46 10.36 5.65 9.53
N VAL A 47 9.96 5.93 8.28
CA VAL A 47 9.18 5.00 7.45
C VAL A 47 10.01 3.75 7.17
N LEU A 48 11.28 3.89 6.78
CA LEU A 48 12.17 2.75 6.56
C LEU A 48 12.38 1.91 7.83
N LEU A 49 12.54 2.57 8.98
CA LEU A 49 12.61 1.89 10.28
C LEU A 49 11.33 1.12 10.57
N THR A 50 10.19 1.72 10.30
CA THR A 50 8.87 1.08 10.51
C THR A 50 8.69 -0.14 9.61
N ILE A 51 9.11 -0.07 8.35
CA ILE A 51 9.10 -1.21 7.43
C ILE A 51 10.03 -2.31 7.96
N ALA A 52 11.23 -1.98 8.39
CA ALA A 52 12.17 -2.95 8.94
C ALA A 52 11.61 -3.65 10.19
N LEU A 53 10.92 -2.91 11.07
CA LEU A 53 10.23 -3.50 12.23
C LEU A 53 9.04 -4.38 11.82
N ALA A 54 8.31 -4.01 10.79
CA ALA A 54 7.17 -4.80 10.29
C ALA A 54 7.60 -6.10 9.61
N GLU A 55 8.79 -6.14 9.00
CA GLU A 55 9.35 -7.36 8.41
C GLU A 55 9.95 -8.33 9.44
N MET A 56 10.08 -7.90 10.69
CA MET A 56 10.54 -8.81 11.76
C MET A 56 9.42 -9.78 12.13
N GLU A 57 9.71 -11.06 12.06
CA GLU A 57 8.80 -12.12 12.53
C GLU A 57 8.97 -12.32 14.03
N PHE A 58 7.91 -12.16 14.80
CA PHE A 58 7.93 -12.41 16.24
C PHE A 58 7.28 -13.76 16.57
N PRO A 59 8.06 -14.77 16.97
CA PRO A 59 7.49 -16.04 17.40
C PRO A 59 6.84 -15.89 18.79
N LEU A 60 5.52 -15.86 18.83
CA LEU A 60 4.72 -15.89 20.06
C LEU A 60 4.19 -17.33 20.28
N GLY A 61 5.04 -18.22 20.80
CA GLY A 61 4.67 -19.59 21.08
C GLY A 61 4.29 -20.38 19.83
N ASN A 62 3.02 -20.73 19.67
CA ASN A 62 2.52 -21.51 18.52
C ASN A 62 2.06 -20.64 17.32
N LEU A 63 2.12 -19.31 17.44
CA LEU A 63 1.73 -18.35 16.41
C LEU A 63 2.94 -17.51 16.01
N THR A 64 3.25 -17.44 14.73
CA THR A 64 4.20 -16.47 14.19
C THR A 64 3.46 -15.18 13.89
N LEU A 65 3.72 -14.13 14.66
CA LEU A 65 3.13 -12.83 14.44
C LEU A 65 3.88 -12.18 13.28
N ARG A 66 3.18 -12.04 12.16
CA ARG A 66 3.64 -11.33 10.97
C ARG A 66 2.88 -10.02 10.90
N PHE A 67 3.55 -8.96 10.51
CA PHE A 67 2.90 -7.67 10.29
C PHE A 67 2.80 -7.43 8.78
N SER A 68 1.68 -6.86 8.35
CA SER A 68 1.56 -6.36 6.99
C SER A 68 2.24 -4.99 6.90
N SER A 69 3.44 -4.92 6.30
CA SER A 69 4.21 -3.68 6.14
C SER A 69 3.41 -2.59 5.44
N LEU A 70 2.58 -2.97 4.47
CA LEU A 70 1.69 -2.06 3.77
C LEU A 70 0.64 -1.44 4.72
N LEU A 71 -0.01 -2.26 5.53
CA LEU A 71 -1.05 -1.82 6.45
C LEU A 71 -0.48 -0.95 7.58
N VAL A 72 0.71 -1.32 8.10
CA VAL A 72 1.46 -0.54 9.08
C VAL A 72 1.77 0.86 8.52
N CYS A 73 2.31 0.95 7.30
CA CYS A 73 2.64 2.23 6.65
C CYS A 73 1.39 3.06 6.35
N MET A 74 0.30 2.45 5.91
CA MET A 74 -0.97 3.15 5.71
C MET A 74 -1.49 3.77 7.00
N MET A 75 -1.45 3.02 8.11
CA MET A 75 -1.91 3.52 9.40
C MET A 75 -0.98 4.60 9.97
N LEU A 76 0.34 4.42 9.83
CA LEU A 76 1.33 5.44 10.18
C LEU A 76 1.04 6.76 9.45
N GLY A 77 0.86 6.70 8.13
CA GLY A 77 0.54 7.87 7.30
C GLY A 77 -0.78 8.53 7.71
N THR A 78 -1.81 7.73 7.98
CA THR A 78 -3.12 8.22 8.45
C THR A 78 -2.99 8.99 9.76
N ILE A 79 -2.33 8.43 10.75
CA ILE A 79 -2.12 9.08 12.06
C ILE A 79 -1.27 10.34 11.91
N PHE A 80 -0.18 10.26 11.15
CA PHE A 80 0.71 11.39 10.90
C PHE A 80 -0.02 12.55 10.22
N CYS A 81 -0.78 12.29 9.16
CA CYS A 81 -1.53 13.33 8.44
C CYS A 81 -2.61 13.99 9.29
N ASN A 82 -3.24 13.25 10.21
CA ASN A 82 -4.28 13.80 11.07
C ASN A 82 -3.75 14.56 12.31
N LEU A 83 -2.60 14.14 12.84
CA LEU A 83 -2.04 14.73 14.06
C LEU A 83 -0.99 15.82 13.80
N CYS A 84 -0.33 15.82 12.65
CA CYS A 84 0.69 16.79 12.30
C CYS A 84 0.11 17.96 11.48
N PRO A 85 0.08 19.19 12.01
CA PRO A 85 -0.48 20.35 11.30
C PRO A 85 0.27 20.71 10.00
N ARG A 86 1.52 20.26 9.87
CA ARG A 86 2.39 20.52 8.71
C ARG A 86 2.57 19.30 7.80
N SER A 87 1.73 18.29 7.95
CA SER A 87 1.79 17.07 7.14
C SER A 87 1.72 17.35 5.65
N GLY A 88 0.92 18.35 5.20
CA GLY A 88 0.81 18.73 3.80
C GLY A 88 2.15 19.13 3.18
N ASP A 89 2.90 20.03 3.82
CA ASP A 89 4.20 20.48 3.31
C ASP A 89 5.23 19.34 3.20
N ILE A 90 5.15 18.36 4.10
CA ILE A 90 6.04 17.20 4.11
C ILE A 90 5.63 16.21 3.02
N MET A 91 4.32 15.99 2.85
CA MET A 91 3.80 15.12 1.79
C MET A 91 4.13 15.66 0.41
N ASP A 92 3.97 16.97 0.16
CA ASP A 92 4.33 17.60 -1.12
C ASP A 92 5.83 17.45 -1.46
N ARG A 93 6.68 17.43 -0.43
CA ARG A 93 8.11 17.20 -0.59
C ARG A 93 8.44 15.72 -0.78
N ALA A 94 7.75 14.85 -0.05
CA ALA A 94 7.89 13.40 -0.18
C ALA A 94 7.47 12.94 -1.57
N ASP A 95 6.41 13.50 -2.15
CA ASP A 95 5.95 13.18 -3.51
C ASP A 95 7.03 13.48 -4.56
N LYS A 96 7.74 14.58 -4.42
CA LYS A 96 8.87 14.92 -5.32
C LYS A 96 10.02 13.93 -5.19
N TRP A 97 10.22 13.37 -4.00
CA TRP A 97 11.28 12.40 -3.73
C TRP A 97 10.89 10.99 -4.14
N THR A 98 9.60 10.66 -4.11
CA THR A 98 9.09 9.34 -4.53
C THR A 98 9.12 9.12 -6.03
N ALA A 99 9.11 10.17 -6.86
CA ALA A 99 9.15 10.03 -8.32
C ALA A 99 10.34 9.18 -8.83
N PRO A 100 11.60 9.42 -8.44
CA PRO A 100 12.72 8.56 -8.83
C PRO A 100 12.63 7.15 -8.22
N VAL A 101 12.02 6.98 -7.04
CA VAL A 101 11.81 5.67 -6.43
C VAL A 101 10.81 4.85 -7.25
N TYR A 102 9.73 5.46 -7.74
CA TYR A 102 8.80 4.80 -8.66
C TYR A 102 9.48 4.37 -9.96
N ALA A 103 10.31 5.24 -10.55
CA ALA A 103 11.06 4.89 -11.75
C ALA A 103 11.96 3.67 -11.51
N LEU A 104 12.68 3.65 -10.39
CA LEU A 104 13.54 2.54 -10.00
C LEU A 104 12.74 1.25 -9.75
N PHE A 105 11.58 1.34 -9.08
CA PHE A 105 10.66 0.23 -8.88
C PHE A 105 10.21 -0.39 -10.21
N PHE A 106 9.79 0.42 -11.18
CA PHE A 106 9.36 -0.08 -12.49
C PHE A 106 10.51 -0.68 -13.29
N VAL A 107 11.72 -0.11 -13.21
CA VAL A 107 12.89 -0.66 -13.87
C VAL A 107 13.25 -2.03 -13.28
N LEU A 108 13.29 -2.15 -11.96
CA LEU A 108 13.58 -3.43 -11.30
C LEU A 108 12.51 -4.47 -11.59
N SER A 109 11.23 -4.11 -11.48
CA SER A 109 10.12 -5.01 -11.82
C SER A 109 10.16 -5.46 -13.27
N GLY A 110 10.58 -4.58 -14.18
CA GLY A 110 10.78 -4.94 -15.59
C GLY A 110 11.99 -5.84 -15.82
N ALA A 111 13.06 -5.65 -15.03
CA ALA A 111 14.26 -6.49 -15.12
C ALA A 111 14.05 -7.91 -14.59
N GLU A 112 13.17 -8.07 -13.59
CA GLU A 112 12.78 -9.37 -13.04
C GLU A 112 11.81 -10.14 -13.95
N LEU A 113 11.25 -9.49 -14.99
CA LEU A 113 10.31 -10.13 -15.89
C LEU A 113 11.02 -11.19 -16.75
N ASP A 114 10.69 -12.45 -16.50
CA ASP A 114 11.21 -13.56 -17.33
C ASP A 114 10.43 -13.66 -18.64
N LEU A 115 11.02 -13.11 -19.69
CA LEU A 115 10.46 -13.12 -21.03
C LEU A 115 10.34 -14.53 -21.64
N SER A 116 11.08 -15.51 -21.12
CA SER A 116 11.03 -16.90 -21.58
C SER A 116 9.66 -17.54 -21.35
N LEU A 117 8.93 -17.08 -20.33
CA LEU A 117 7.56 -17.53 -20.03
C LEU A 117 6.58 -17.26 -21.18
N PHE A 118 6.79 -16.19 -21.95
CA PHE A 118 5.95 -15.87 -23.11
C PHE A 118 6.18 -16.81 -24.31
N SER A 119 7.30 -17.53 -24.32
CA SER A 119 7.61 -18.53 -25.35
C SER A 119 6.69 -19.76 -25.22
N ASN A 120 6.12 -20.01 -24.04
CA ASN A 120 5.18 -21.09 -23.82
C ASN A 120 3.75 -20.60 -24.08
N MET A 121 3.15 -21.07 -25.20
CA MET A 121 1.81 -20.68 -25.64
C MET A 121 0.73 -20.93 -24.59
N ALA A 122 0.86 -21.97 -23.78
CA ALA A 122 -0.09 -22.27 -22.70
C ALA A 122 -0.02 -21.22 -21.58
N VAL A 123 1.18 -20.83 -21.15
CA VAL A 123 1.40 -19.83 -20.11
C VAL A 123 0.95 -18.45 -20.58
N ALA A 124 1.26 -18.08 -21.83
CA ALA A 124 0.81 -16.85 -22.45
C ALA A 124 -0.72 -16.79 -22.53
N GLY A 125 -1.37 -17.90 -22.91
CA GLY A 125 -2.83 -18.00 -22.97
C GLY A 125 -3.50 -17.81 -21.58
N ILE A 126 -2.95 -18.42 -20.56
CA ILE A 126 -3.43 -18.25 -19.17
C ILE A 126 -3.24 -16.78 -18.72
N GLY A 127 -2.10 -16.15 -19.04
CA GLY A 127 -1.82 -14.76 -18.73
C GLY A 127 -2.84 -13.81 -19.37
N VAL A 128 -3.13 -13.99 -20.66
CA VAL A 128 -4.14 -13.20 -21.37
C VAL A 128 -5.53 -13.40 -20.76
N ALA A 129 -5.91 -14.65 -20.49
CA ALA A 129 -7.19 -14.95 -19.85
C ALA A 129 -7.31 -14.27 -18.49
N TYR A 130 -6.26 -14.35 -17.66
CA TYR A 130 -6.21 -13.67 -16.34
C TYR A 130 -6.42 -12.15 -16.47
N VAL A 131 -5.72 -11.50 -17.39
CA VAL A 131 -5.86 -10.04 -17.60
C VAL A 131 -7.28 -9.68 -18.03
N LEU A 132 -7.88 -10.45 -18.94
CA LEU A 132 -9.24 -10.23 -19.42
C LEU A 132 -10.27 -10.41 -18.28
N PHE A 133 -10.17 -11.50 -17.51
CA PHE A 133 -11.08 -11.74 -16.38
C PHE A 133 -10.91 -10.69 -15.27
N ARG A 134 -9.69 -10.27 -15.00
CA ARG A 134 -9.42 -9.20 -14.04
C ARG A 134 -10.01 -7.86 -14.49
N ALA A 135 -9.83 -7.50 -15.76
CA ALA A 135 -10.39 -6.28 -16.35
C ALA A 135 -11.93 -6.32 -16.33
N ALA A 136 -12.52 -7.43 -16.74
CA ALA A 136 -13.97 -7.64 -16.71
C ALA A 136 -14.52 -7.56 -15.26
N GLY A 137 -13.88 -8.20 -14.32
CA GLY A 137 -14.26 -8.17 -12.90
C GLY A 137 -14.22 -6.76 -12.31
N LYS A 138 -13.16 -6.00 -12.57
CA LYS A 138 -13.04 -4.60 -12.14
C LYS A 138 -14.12 -3.72 -12.78
N TYR A 139 -14.33 -3.85 -14.08
CA TYR A 139 -15.33 -3.06 -14.80
C TYR A 139 -16.76 -3.36 -14.32
N LEU A 140 -17.11 -4.64 -14.23
CA LEU A 140 -18.44 -5.06 -13.80
C LEU A 140 -18.68 -4.72 -12.32
N GLY A 141 -17.68 -4.92 -11.46
CA GLY A 141 -17.75 -4.58 -10.05
C GLY A 141 -17.96 -3.08 -9.82
N ALA A 142 -17.15 -2.24 -10.48
CA ALA A 142 -17.27 -0.78 -10.38
C ALA A 142 -18.61 -0.27 -10.92
N ARG A 143 -19.04 -0.80 -12.08
CA ARG A 143 -20.34 -0.42 -12.69
C ARG A 143 -21.51 -0.88 -11.83
N GLY A 144 -21.44 -2.11 -11.29
CA GLY A 144 -22.45 -2.66 -10.40
C GLY A 144 -22.60 -1.85 -9.13
N SER A 145 -21.50 -1.52 -8.47
CA SER A 145 -21.47 -0.68 -7.27
C SER A 145 -22.01 0.73 -7.53
N ALA A 146 -21.57 1.37 -8.63
CA ALA A 146 -22.06 2.71 -9.01
C ALA A 146 -23.56 2.72 -9.33
N LYS A 147 -24.08 1.63 -9.92
CA LYS A 147 -25.52 1.47 -10.19
C LYS A 147 -26.31 1.27 -8.90
N LEU A 148 -25.79 0.46 -7.97
CA LEU A 148 -26.42 0.20 -6.68
C LEU A 148 -26.53 1.46 -5.81
N MET A 149 -25.49 2.31 -5.89
CA MET A 149 -25.42 3.59 -5.17
C MET A 149 -26.15 4.74 -5.90
N HIS A 150 -26.86 4.46 -7.00
CA HIS A 150 -27.60 5.45 -7.79
C HIS A 150 -26.71 6.66 -8.22
N CYS A 151 -25.44 6.43 -8.50
CA CYS A 151 -24.52 7.46 -8.99
C CYS A 151 -24.96 7.99 -10.38
N ASP A 152 -24.47 9.19 -10.75
CA ASP A 152 -24.73 9.79 -12.06
C ASP A 152 -24.31 8.86 -13.20
N HIS A 153 -25.06 8.89 -14.30
CA HIS A 153 -24.88 8.02 -15.47
C HIS A 153 -23.44 8.08 -16.03
N LYS A 154 -22.80 9.24 -15.96
CA LYS A 154 -21.39 9.41 -16.37
C LYS A 154 -20.45 8.59 -15.49
N VAL A 155 -20.66 8.62 -14.17
CA VAL A 155 -19.86 7.84 -13.19
C VAL A 155 -20.04 6.35 -13.44
N GLN A 156 -21.28 5.87 -13.62
CA GLN A 156 -21.56 4.45 -13.91
C GLN A 156 -20.85 3.94 -15.16
N LYS A 157 -20.70 4.80 -16.18
CA LYS A 157 -20.08 4.41 -17.47
C LYS A 157 -18.56 4.44 -17.42
N TYR A 158 -17.96 5.44 -16.78
CA TYR A 158 -16.52 5.68 -16.88
C TYR A 158 -15.71 5.17 -15.67
N LEU A 159 -16.33 5.00 -14.50
CA LEU A 159 -15.65 4.54 -13.29
C LEU A 159 -14.89 3.23 -13.48
N GLY A 160 -15.52 2.26 -14.20
CA GLY A 160 -14.88 0.99 -14.48
C GLY A 160 -13.64 1.11 -15.38
N ILE A 161 -13.65 2.06 -16.31
CA ILE A 161 -12.54 2.28 -17.25
C ILE A 161 -11.36 2.94 -16.52
N THR A 162 -11.63 3.90 -15.62
CA THR A 162 -10.57 4.58 -14.85
C THR A 162 -9.87 3.68 -13.83
N LEU A 163 -10.52 2.59 -13.41
CA LEU A 163 -9.94 1.59 -12.50
C LEU A 163 -9.11 0.49 -13.20
N LEU A 164 -9.15 0.42 -14.55
CA LEU A 164 -8.38 -0.57 -15.30
C LEU A 164 -6.86 -0.43 -15.16
N PRO A 165 -6.27 0.79 -15.14
CA PRO A 165 -4.82 0.95 -15.02
C PRO A 165 -4.25 0.64 -13.63
N GLN A 166 -5.09 0.47 -12.63
CA GLN A 166 -4.67 0.17 -11.25
C GLN A 166 -4.57 -1.37 -11.02
#